data_3c43b3005a31ac54f0c248967adac0dd
#
_entry.id   3c43b3005a31ac54f0c248967adac0dd
#
_cell.length_a   1.000
_cell.length_b   1.000
_cell.length_c   1.000
_cell.angle_alpha   90.00
_cell.angle_beta   90.00
_cell.angle_gamma   90.00
#
_symmetry.space_group_name_H-M   'P 1'
#
loop_
_entity.id
_entity.type
_entity.pdbx_description
1 polymer ?
#
loop_
_entity_poly.entity_id
_entity_poly.type
_entity_poly.pdbx_seq_one_letter_code
_entity_poly.pdbx_strand_id
1 'polypeptide(L)'
;MVPPDGGSRILFFSGGTALAPVAAELSRHTRNAVHVITTFDSGGSSAELRRAFDMPAVGDIRARIMALADRSLEGNPETVELLGYRLPKDAGPEALHRELASLASGAHPLVAAIPEPMNEVVTQHLSAFRSLMPVDMDLAGASIGNLILTSGYLSLDRQLEPVVRVFSGMVQARGVVMPVADSCAHLCVRLENGEVIVGQHRFTGKTATSITSPILDMWLSASLDEPSPVSVPIQPRLAHVIRTADLICYPVGSFFSSVMANLLPVGVSCAVREAACPKVFIPNLGTDPELFGLTVQDQVAYLLRFGADGCPAGQALNWLLVDEDESRYPGGIPYQWLARLGIRVRKAHLVSEPPYLDAGLLCRELLGGWR
;
A
#
# COMPACT_ATOMS: atom_id res chain seq x y z
N MET A 1 17.97 -4.85 -21.02
CA MET A 1 16.86 -4.74 -22.00
C MET A 1 15.83 -3.80 -21.35
N VAL A 2 15.58 -2.63 -21.89
CA VAL A 2 14.58 -1.70 -21.37
C VAL A 2 13.21 -2.33 -21.57
N PRO A 3 12.36 -2.50 -20.53
CA PRO A 3 11.02 -3.04 -20.72
C PRO A 3 10.25 -2.13 -21.68
N PRO A 4 9.44 -2.68 -22.58
CA PRO A 4 8.68 -1.86 -23.49
C PRO A 4 7.69 -0.99 -22.70
N ASP A 5 7.61 0.28 -23.05
CA ASP A 5 6.63 1.24 -22.49
C ASP A 5 5.16 0.85 -22.78
N GLY A 6 4.93 -0.30 -23.41
CA GLY A 6 3.66 -0.87 -23.84
C GLY A 6 3.29 -2.22 -23.22
N GLY A 7 3.85 -2.61 -22.05
CA GLY A 7 3.43 -3.82 -21.35
C GLY A 7 2.04 -3.71 -20.71
N SER A 8 1.44 -4.86 -20.34
CA SER A 8 0.13 -4.92 -19.67
C SER A 8 0.07 -4.06 -18.42
N ARG A 9 -1.00 -3.29 -18.29
CA ARG A 9 -1.29 -2.49 -17.11
C ARG A 9 -1.90 -3.37 -16.02
N ILE A 10 -1.05 -3.86 -15.11
CA ILE A 10 -1.49 -4.64 -13.95
C ILE A 10 -1.72 -3.69 -12.78
N LEU A 11 -2.96 -3.65 -12.28
CA LEU A 11 -3.32 -2.83 -11.14
C LEU A 11 -3.39 -3.69 -9.86
N PHE A 12 -2.71 -3.26 -8.81
CA PHE A 12 -2.68 -3.90 -7.51
C PHE A 12 -3.34 -3.04 -6.45
N PHE A 13 -4.23 -3.62 -5.66
CA PHE A 13 -4.72 -3.05 -4.41
C PHE A 13 -3.88 -3.57 -3.25
N SER A 14 -2.99 -2.77 -2.68
CA SER A 14 -2.01 -3.25 -1.70
C SER A 14 -1.64 -2.21 -0.64
N GLY A 15 -0.92 -2.67 0.39
CA GLY A 15 -0.18 -1.82 1.33
C GLY A 15 1.29 -1.67 0.93
N GLY A 16 2.14 -1.35 1.90
CA GLY A 16 3.53 -0.99 1.64
C GLY A 16 4.50 -2.15 1.39
N THR A 17 4.55 -3.14 2.27
CA THR A 17 5.73 -4.02 2.39
C THR A 17 5.57 -5.41 1.77
N ALA A 18 4.46 -6.11 1.98
CA ALA A 18 4.32 -7.52 1.58
C ALA A 18 4.51 -7.75 0.07
N LEU A 19 4.02 -6.85 -0.76
CA LEU A 19 4.16 -6.93 -2.22
C LEU A 19 5.47 -6.29 -2.74
N ALA A 20 6.35 -5.77 -1.89
CA ALA A 20 7.57 -5.07 -2.34
C ALA A 20 8.50 -5.93 -3.20
N PRO A 21 8.80 -7.21 -2.87
CA PRO A 21 9.62 -8.07 -3.72
C PRO A 21 9.01 -8.30 -5.10
N VAL A 22 7.70 -8.53 -5.17
CA VAL A 22 6.96 -8.73 -6.42
C VAL A 22 6.95 -7.46 -7.26
N ALA A 23 6.75 -6.29 -6.64
CA ALA A 23 6.77 -5.00 -7.33
C ALA A 23 8.17 -4.71 -7.93
N ALA A 24 9.23 -4.97 -7.17
CA ALA A 24 10.61 -4.83 -7.64
C ALA A 24 10.93 -5.78 -8.80
N GLU A 25 10.50 -7.05 -8.72
CA GLU A 25 10.70 -8.00 -9.81
C GLU A 25 9.89 -7.62 -11.05
N LEU A 26 8.59 -7.28 -10.86
CA LEU A 26 7.71 -6.89 -11.97
C LEU A 26 8.24 -5.65 -12.71
N SER A 27 8.89 -4.71 -12.01
CA SER A 27 9.48 -3.50 -12.60
C SER A 27 10.59 -3.79 -13.62
N ARG A 28 11.14 -5.01 -13.65
CA ARG A 28 12.10 -5.48 -14.66
C ARG A 28 11.41 -5.89 -15.96
N HIS A 29 10.11 -6.18 -15.90
CA HIS A 29 9.33 -6.69 -17.03
C HIS A 29 8.36 -5.67 -17.61
N THR A 30 7.85 -4.76 -16.80
CA THR A 30 6.92 -3.70 -17.22
C THR A 30 7.08 -2.45 -16.37
N ARG A 31 6.85 -1.27 -16.98
CA ARG A 31 6.71 0.02 -16.28
C ARG A 31 5.25 0.42 -16.08
N ASN A 32 4.30 -0.38 -16.60
CA ASN A 32 2.87 -0.09 -16.55
C ASN A 32 2.16 -0.68 -15.33
N ALA A 33 2.89 -1.25 -14.35
CA ALA A 33 2.29 -1.68 -13.09
C ALA A 33 1.76 -0.46 -12.32
N VAL A 34 0.52 -0.55 -11.84
CA VAL A 34 -0.13 0.47 -11.02
C VAL A 34 -0.37 -0.09 -9.63
N HIS A 35 0.10 0.61 -8.61
CA HIS A 35 -0.06 0.24 -7.22
C HIS A 35 -0.98 1.25 -6.52
N VAL A 36 -2.21 0.85 -6.24
CA VAL A 36 -3.16 1.62 -5.43
C VAL A 36 -2.89 1.28 -3.97
N ILE A 37 -2.55 2.30 -3.19
CA ILE A 37 -2.04 2.14 -1.82
C ILE A 37 -3.00 2.77 -0.83
N THR A 38 -3.29 2.03 0.25
CA THR A 38 -4.09 2.54 1.37
C THR A 38 -3.42 3.74 2.04
N THR A 39 -4.24 4.69 2.47
CA THR A 39 -3.82 5.92 3.15
C THR A 39 -4.30 5.99 4.61
N PHE A 40 -4.72 4.83 5.16
CA PHE A 40 -5.40 4.74 6.46
C PHE A 40 -4.53 4.18 7.58
N ASP A 41 -3.22 3.91 7.31
CA ASP A 41 -2.30 3.44 8.34
C ASP A 41 -2.21 4.43 9.49
N SER A 42 -2.34 3.93 10.70
CA SER A 42 -2.33 4.72 11.94
C SER A 42 -1.18 4.32 12.88
N GLY A 43 -0.15 3.63 12.37
CA GLY A 43 0.99 3.13 13.15
C GLY A 43 2.31 3.84 12.84
N GLY A 44 3.30 3.63 13.71
CA GLY A 44 4.69 4.07 13.51
C GLY A 44 4.86 5.57 13.25
N SER A 45 5.82 5.93 12.38
CA SER A 45 6.08 7.33 12.02
C SER A 45 4.93 7.99 11.25
N SER A 46 4.00 7.23 10.66
CA SER A 46 2.79 7.79 10.05
C SER A 46 1.84 8.37 11.08
N ALA A 47 1.76 7.77 12.28
CA ALA A 47 0.88 8.22 13.36
C ALA A 47 1.22 9.65 13.79
N GLU A 48 2.51 9.95 14.01
CA GLU A 48 2.97 11.28 14.41
C GLU A 48 2.66 12.34 13.35
N LEU A 49 2.92 12.05 12.08
CA LEU A 49 2.62 12.98 10.98
C LEU A 49 1.11 13.21 10.85
N ARG A 50 0.30 12.15 10.98
CA ARG A 50 -1.16 12.27 10.94
C ARG A 50 -1.70 13.10 12.10
N ARG A 51 -1.18 12.88 13.31
CA ARG A 51 -1.53 13.67 14.50
C ARG A 51 -1.15 15.14 14.35
N ALA A 52 0.09 15.40 13.86
CA ALA A 52 0.63 16.75 13.77
C ALA A 52 -0.05 17.60 12.67
N PHE A 53 -0.46 16.98 11.56
CA PHE A 53 -0.86 17.72 10.35
C PHE A 53 -2.27 17.38 9.85
N ASP A 54 -3.01 16.51 10.52
CA ASP A 54 -4.32 16.01 10.07
C ASP A 54 -4.28 15.60 8.59
N MET A 55 -3.50 14.55 8.26
CA MET A 55 -3.17 14.15 6.90
C MET A 55 -3.34 12.65 6.66
N PRO A 56 -3.47 12.21 5.40
CA PRO A 56 -3.40 10.79 5.04
C PRO A 56 -2.07 10.16 5.42
N ALA A 57 -2.05 8.85 5.65
CA ALA A 57 -0.81 8.11 5.90
C ALA A 57 0.04 8.02 4.61
N VAL A 58 1.33 8.35 4.73
CA VAL A 58 2.27 8.32 3.59
C VAL A 58 3.31 7.19 3.67
N GLY A 59 3.33 6.44 4.78
CA GLY A 59 4.33 5.40 5.03
C GLY A 59 4.34 4.28 3.99
N ASP A 60 3.18 3.71 3.70
CA ASP A 60 3.03 2.63 2.70
C ASP A 60 3.26 3.14 1.28
N ILE A 61 2.83 4.36 0.97
CA ILE A 61 3.11 5.04 -0.30
C ILE A 61 4.61 5.15 -0.52
N ARG A 62 5.33 5.71 0.47
CA ARG A 62 6.79 5.79 0.41
C ARG A 62 7.43 4.41 0.23
N ALA A 63 7.02 3.43 1.03
CA ALA A 63 7.56 2.08 0.96
C ALA A 63 7.38 1.46 -0.44
N ARG A 64 6.23 1.69 -1.08
CA ARG A 64 5.97 1.23 -2.45
C ARG A 64 6.83 1.95 -3.48
N ILE A 65 6.94 3.28 -3.41
CA ILE A 65 7.80 4.05 -4.32
C ILE A 65 9.25 3.58 -4.20
N MET A 66 9.75 3.37 -2.97
CA MET A 66 11.10 2.89 -2.73
C MET A 66 11.35 1.45 -3.25
N ALA A 67 10.31 0.61 -3.28
CA ALA A 67 10.39 -0.73 -3.88
C ALA A 67 10.46 -0.68 -5.42
N LEU A 68 9.92 0.36 -6.03
CA LEU A 68 9.93 0.59 -7.48
C LEU A 68 11.09 1.48 -7.94
N ALA A 69 11.89 2.04 -7.02
CA ALA A 69 12.95 2.97 -7.31
C ALA A 69 14.01 2.34 -8.23
N ASP A 70 14.48 3.10 -9.20
CA ASP A 70 15.63 2.72 -10.01
C ASP A 70 16.92 2.87 -9.20
N ARG A 71 17.53 1.74 -8.86
CA ARG A 71 18.79 1.68 -8.10
C ARG A 71 20.02 1.56 -8.99
N SER A 72 19.88 1.66 -10.31
CA SER A 72 21.01 1.71 -11.22
C SER A 72 21.71 3.07 -11.14
N LEU A 73 22.88 3.18 -11.76
CA LEU A 73 23.62 4.46 -11.84
C LEU A 73 22.87 5.54 -12.64
N GLU A 74 21.92 5.14 -13.48
CA GLU A 74 21.04 6.07 -14.21
C GLU A 74 19.87 6.59 -13.34
N GLY A 75 19.55 5.86 -12.26
CA GLY A 75 18.60 6.29 -11.26
C GLY A 75 19.28 7.13 -10.18
N ASN A 76 18.75 7.84 -9.35
CA ASN A 76 19.39 8.70 -8.33
C ASN A 76 19.67 7.89 -7.03
N PRO A 77 20.71 7.02 -6.99
CA PRO A 77 20.93 6.12 -5.86
C PRO A 77 21.14 6.85 -4.53
N GLU A 78 21.81 8.01 -4.54
CA GLU A 78 22.04 8.85 -3.36
C GLU A 78 20.70 9.40 -2.84
N THR A 79 19.81 9.80 -3.74
CA THR A 79 18.45 10.23 -3.37
C THR A 79 17.64 9.06 -2.78
N VAL A 80 17.76 7.87 -3.37
CA VAL A 80 17.10 6.66 -2.85
C VAL A 80 17.61 6.34 -1.44
N GLU A 81 18.91 6.44 -1.20
CA GLU A 81 19.49 6.22 0.13
C GLU A 81 18.94 7.21 1.16
N LEU A 82 18.94 8.50 0.85
CA LEU A 82 18.40 9.53 1.73
C LEU A 82 16.90 9.31 2.02
N LEU A 83 16.08 9.05 1.01
CA LEU A 83 14.64 8.86 1.19
C LEU A 83 14.30 7.57 1.98
N GLY A 84 15.24 6.62 2.00
CA GLY A 84 15.20 5.43 2.86
C GLY A 84 15.65 5.68 4.29
N TYR A 85 16.40 6.76 4.54
CA TYR A 85 17.01 7.03 5.83
C TYR A 85 15.95 7.33 6.90
N ARG A 86 16.28 6.91 8.13
CA ARG A 86 15.47 7.17 9.31
C ARG A 86 16.33 7.81 10.40
N LEU A 87 15.79 8.82 11.05
CA LEU A 87 16.39 9.37 12.24
C LEU A 87 16.54 8.30 13.34
N PRO A 88 17.61 8.35 14.15
CA PRO A 88 17.82 7.37 15.22
C PRO A 88 16.65 7.31 16.20
N LYS A 89 16.28 6.09 16.64
CA LYS A 89 15.18 5.91 17.59
C LYS A 89 15.60 6.24 19.03
N ASP A 90 16.88 6.05 19.36
CA ASP A 90 17.40 6.13 20.71
C ASP A 90 18.11 7.48 20.98
N ALA A 91 18.07 8.42 20.04
CA ALA A 91 18.65 9.74 20.20
C ALA A 91 17.69 10.69 20.93
N GLY A 92 18.24 11.57 21.77
CA GLY A 92 17.44 12.58 22.45
C GLY A 92 16.89 13.66 21.50
N PRO A 93 15.82 14.36 21.88
CA PRO A 93 15.15 15.35 21.02
C PRO A 93 16.07 16.40 20.41
N GLU A 94 16.98 16.97 21.22
CA GLU A 94 17.93 17.97 20.72
C GLU A 94 18.89 17.43 19.64
N ALA A 95 19.31 16.17 19.76
CA ALA A 95 20.16 15.53 18.74
C ALA A 95 19.39 15.31 17.45
N LEU A 96 18.14 14.86 17.54
CA LEU A 96 17.25 14.67 16.38
C LEU A 96 16.96 15.99 15.65
N HIS A 97 16.70 17.06 16.39
CA HIS A 97 16.52 18.41 15.82
C HIS A 97 17.79 18.94 15.15
N ARG A 98 18.98 18.71 15.74
CA ARG A 98 20.25 19.07 15.09
C ARG A 98 20.50 18.29 13.82
N GLU A 99 20.21 17.00 13.82
CA GLU A 99 20.36 16.14 12.64
C GLU A 99 19.41 16.56 11.52
N LEU A 100 18.13 16.81 11.83
CA LEU A 100 17.18 17.33 10.86
C LEU A 100 17.60 18.72 10.34
N ALA A 101 18.20 19.57 11.19
CA ALA A 101 18.76 20.85 10.76
C ALA A 101 19.93 20.68 9.77
N SER A 102 20.82 19.73 10.05
CA SER A 102 21.92 19.39 9.14
C SER A 102 21.45 18.85 7.79
N LEU A 103 20.41 17.99 7.81
CA LEU A 103 19.77 17.49 6.60
C LEU A 103 19.14 18.64 5.79
N ALA A 104 18.38 19.52 6.44
CA ALA A 104 17.69 20.63 5.80
C ALA A 104 18.63 21.72 5.26
N SER A 105 19.82 21.89 5.84
CA SER A 105 20.84 22.83 5.35
C SER A 105 21.74 22.29 4.24
N GLY A 106 21.59 21.01 3.87
CA GLY A 106 22.50 20.35 2.91
C GLY A 106 23.84 19.91 3.48
N ALA A 107 24.13 20.20 4.78
CA ALA A 107 25.42 19.87 5.40
C ALA A 107 25.55 18.38 5.78
N HIS A 108 24.45 17.65 5.85
CA HIS A 108 24.47 16.23 6.18
C HIS A 108 25.07 15.42 5.02
N PRO A 109 25.98 14.44 5.28
CA PRO A 109 26.66 13.68 4.24
C PRO A 109 25.73 13.05 3.19
N LEU A 110 24.59 12.50 3.60
CA LEU A 110 23.60 11.91 2.69
C LEU A 110 22.99 12.95 1.73
N VAL A 111 22.82 14.20 2.17
CA VAL A 111 22.29 15.26 1.30
C VAL A 111 23.39 15.83 0.43
N ALA A 112 24.59 16.05 0.99
CA ALA A 112 25.74 16.57 0.25
C ALA A 112 26.20 15.64 -0.90
N ALA A 113 25.89 14.35 -0.82
CA ALA A 113 26.19 13.39 -1.87
C ALA A 113 25.23 13.48 -3.07
N ILE A 114 24.07 14.12 -2.92
CA ILE A 114 23.05 14.21 -3.96
C ILE A 114 23.44 15.29 -4.97
N PRO A 115 23.50 14.98 -6.29
CA PRO A 115 23.80 15.97 -7.32
C PRO A 115 22.70 17.04 -7.47
N GLU A 116 23.11 18.24 -7.92
CA GLU A 116 22.14 19.25 -8.36
C GLU A 116 21.40 18.80 -9.65
N PRO A 117 20.14 19.17 -9.86
CA PRO A 117 19.31 20.07 -9.00
C PRO A 117 18.57 19.34 -7.86
N MET A 118 18.74 18.04 -7.68
CA MET A 118 17.97 17.24 -6.73
C MET A 118 18.30 17.61 -5.27
N ASN A 119 19.55 17.96 -4.99
CA ASN A 119 19.99 18.45 -3.69
C ASN A 119 19.13 19.67 -3.23
N GLU A 120 18.96 20.64 -4.11
CA GLU A 120 18.13 21.83 -3.84
C GLU A 120 16.68 21.45 -3.55
N VAL A 121 16.07 20.54 -4.33
CA VAL A 121 14.70 20.07 -4.12
C VAL A 121 14.53 19.45 -2.73
N VAL A 122 15.45 18.57 -2.36
CA VAL A 122 15.44 17.89 -1.05
C VAL A 122 15.57 18.87 0.11
N THR A 123 16.55 19.79 0.03
CA THR A 123 16.80 20.78 1.09
C THR A 123 15.64 21.75 1.25
N GLN A 124 14.99 22.16 0.16
CA GLN A 124 13.77 22.98 0.19
C GLN A 124 12.64 22.27 0.93
N HIS A 125 12.36 20.99 0.61
CA HIS A 125 11.31 20.23 1.28
C HIS A 125 11.60 20.01 2.76
N LEU A 126 12.83 19.69 3.13
CA LEU A 126 13.22 19.48 4.53
C LEU A 126 13.20 20.79 5.34
N SER A 127 13.61 21.91 4.73
CA SER A 127 13.52 23.24 5.34
C SER A 127 12.08 23.66 5.57
N ALA A 128 11.20 23.44 4.57
CA ALA A 128 9.78 23.71 4.70
C ALA A 128 9.14 22.84 5.78
N PHE A 129 9.46 21.55 5.84
CA PHE A 129 8.98 20.66 6.91
C PHE A 129 9.38 21.19 8.29
N ARG A 130 10.66 21.56 8.49
CA ARG A 130 11.14 22.12 9.77
C ARG A 130 10.39 23.37 10.21
N SER A 131 10.03 24.22 9.26
CA SER A 131 9.29 25.46 9.57
C SER A 131 7.82 25.23 9.94
N LEU A 132 7.25 24.10 9.50
CA LEU A 132 5.83 23.77 9.69
C LEU A 132 5.60 22.79 10.85
N MET A 133 6.61 22.02 11.24
CA MET A 133 6.44 20.99 12.26
C MET A 133 6.17 21.61 13.64
N PRO A 134 5.27 21.03 14.45
CA PRO A 134 5.08 21.40 15.85
C PRO A 134 6.38 21.24 16.66
N VAL A 135 6.57 22.11 17.65
CA VAL A 135 7.79 22.14 18.51
C VAL A 135 7.92 20.84 19.33
N ASP A 136 6.80 20.24 19.70
CA ASP A 136 6.69 19.02 20.51
C ASP A 136 6.61 17.73 19.69
N MET A 137 6.85 17.81 18.37
CA MET A 137 6.78 16.64 17.49
C MET A 137 7.92 15.66 17.78
N ASP A 138 7.56 14.38 17.99
CA ASP A 138 8.54 13.31 18.14
C ASP A 138 9.14 12.92 16.78
N LEU A 139 10.46 13.11 16.67
CA LEU A 139 11.23 12.76 15.47
C LEU A 139 11.92 11.39 15.57
N ALA A 140 11.78 10.65 16.68
CA ALA A 140 12.44 9.35 16.87
C ALA A 140 12.00 8.34 15.81
N GLY A 141 12.95 7.83 15.03
CA GLY A 141 12.69 6.89 13.93
C GLY A 141 11.91 7.48 12.75
N ALA A 142 11.73 8.79 12.68
CA ALA A 142 11.07 9.44 11.55
C ALA A 142 11.81 9.15 10.23
N SER A 143 11.07 8.82 9.19
CA SER A 143 11.63 8.58 7.86
C SER A 143 11.75 9.87 7.08
N ILE A 144 12.93 10.17 6.56
CA ILE A 144 13.18 11.39 5.76
C ILE A 144 12.26 11.45 4.55
N GLY A 145 12.03 10.34 3.87
CA GLY A 145 11.06 10.29 2.77
C GLY A 145 9.63 10.63 3.20
N ASN A 146 9.20 10.23 4.42
CA ASN A 146 7.88 10.63 4.93
C ASN A 146 7.81 12.13 5.22
N LEU A 147 8.90 12.74 5.74
CA LEU A 147 8.96 14.19 6.01
C LEU A 147 8.87 14.99 4.70
N ILE A 148 9.55 14.56 3.65
CA ILE A 148 9.50 15.17 2.32
C ILE A 148 8.10 15.04 1.71
N LEU A 149 7.48 13.86 1.76
CA LEU A 149 6.09 13.67 1.31
C LEU A 149 5.11 14.57 2.07
N THR A 150 5.29 14.72 3.38
CA THR A 150 4.47 15.59 4.23
C THR A 150 4.63 17.06 3.83
N SER A 151 5.87 17.52 3.66
CA SER A 151 6.15 18.88 3.20
C SER A 151 5.50 19.17 1.85
N GLY A 152 5.64 18.25 0.88
CA GLY A 152 5.00 18.37 -0.42
C GLY A 152 3.47 18.44 -0.32
N TYR A 153 2.86 17.58 0.51
CA TYR A 153 1.41 17.56 0.75
C TYR A 153 0.90 18.90 1.31
N LEU A 154 1.60 19.46 2.30
CA LEU A 154 1.25 20.75 2.89
C LEU A 154 1.44 21.90 1.92
N SER A 155 2.43 21.82 1.02
CA SER A 155 2.74 22.86 0.03
C SER A 155 1.85 22.82 -1.22
N LEU A 156 1.18 21.70 -1.50
CA LEU A 156 0.32 21.50 -2.67
C LEU A 156 -1.17 21.38 -2.27
N ASP A 157 -1.64 22.30 -1.46
CA ASP A 157 -3.05 22.41 -1.03
C ASP A 157 -3.65 21.10 -0.53
N ARG A 158 -2.83 20.30 0.19
CA ARG A 158 -3.22 19.00 0.73
C ARG A 158 -3.66 17.97 -0.33
N GLN A 159 -3.08 18.03 -1.51
CA GLN A 159 -3.29 17.07 -2.59
C GLN A 159 -2.15 16.04 -2.61
N LEU A 160 -2.43 14.80 -2.27
CA LEU A 160 -1.41 13.77 -2.12
C LEU A 160 -0.91 13.21 -3.47
N GLU A 161 -1.79 13.04 -4.45
CA GLU A 161 -1.43 12.45 -5.73
C GLU A 161 -0.34 13.22 -6.50
N PRO A 162 -0.38 14.58 -6.62
CA PRO A 162 0.70 15.34 -7.24
C PRO A 162 2.04 15.14 -6.53
N VAL A 163 2.03 15.12 -5.20
CA VAL A 163 3.23 14.89 -4.37
C VAL A 163 3.82 13.51 -4.63
N VAL A 164 2.97 12.48 -4.64
CA VAL A 164 3.39 11.09 -4.93
C VAL A 164 4.05 10.99 -6.30
N ARG A 165 3.54 11.72 -7.29
CA ARG A 165 4.11 11.77 -8.63
C ARG A 165 5.49 12.44 -8.66
N VAL A 166 5.65 13.58 -7.99
CA VAL A 166 6.96 14.25 -7.86
C VAL A 166 7.95 13.34 -7.14
N PHE A 167 7.56 12.79 -6.00
CA PHE A 167 8.42 11.89 -5.22
C PHE A 167 8.83 10.63 -6.00
N SER A 168 7.90 10.07 -6.80
CA SER A 168 8.20 8.95 -7.70
C SER A 168 9.25 9.33 -8.76
N GLY A 169 9.16 10.56 -9.28
CA GLY A 169 10.15 11.10 -10.22
C GLY A 169 11.55 11.26 -9.61
N MET A 170 11.65 11.66 -8.33
CA MET A 170 12.93 11.83 -7.63
C MET A 170 13.76 10.53 -7.59
N VAL A 171 13.09 9.36 -7.54
CA VAL A 171 13.74 8.04 -7.51
C VAL A 171 13.58 7.27 -8.82
N GLN A 172 13.09 7.91 -9.87
CA GLN A 172 12.80 7.29 -11.17
C GLN A 172 12.03 5.95 -11.02
N ALA A 173 10.95 5.97 -10.26
CA ALA A 173 10.17 4.78 -9.97
C ALA A 173 9.68 4.09 -11.25
N ARG A 174 9.91 2.78 -11.35
CA ARG A 174 9.54 1.95 -12.51
C ARG A 174 8.15 1.36 -12.35
N GLY A 175 7.15 2.22 -12.19
CA GLY A 175 5.74 1.90 -12.00
C GLY A 175 5.00 3.10 -11.46
N VAL A 176 3.68 3.02 -11.42
CA VAL A 176 2.79 4.10 -10.96
C VAL A 176 2.29 3.78 -9.56
N VAL A 177 2.48 4.72 -8.63
CA VAL A 177 1.90 4.63 -7.27
C VAL A 177 0.80 5.66 -7.16
N MET A 178 -0.37 5.24 -6.68
CA MET A 178 -1.52 6.11 -6.47
C MET A 178 -2.07 5.92 -5.06
N PRO A 179 -2.31 7.01 -4.31
CA PRO A 179 -3.07 6.93 -3.06
C PRO A 179 -4.52 6.54 -3.38
N VAL A 180 -5.14 5.70 -2.56
CA VAL A 180 -6.54 5.35 -2.75
C VAL A 180 -7.46 6.54 -2.45
N ALA A 181 -7.08 7.39 -1.50
CA ALA A 181 -7.81 8.59 -1.12
C ALA A 181 -6.88 9.66 -0.52
N ASP A 182 -7.33 10.92 -0.56
CA ASP A 182 -6.62 12.07 0.01
C ASP A 182 -7.20 12.49 1.39
N SER A 183 -7.93 11.59 2.06
CA SER A 183 -8.62 11.88 3.31
C SER A 183 -7.87 11.34 4.52
N CYS A 184 -7.88 12.09 5.62
CA CYS A 184 -7.40 11.65 6.93
C CYS A 184 -8.45 10.75 7.63
N ALA A 185 -8.79 9.62 7.00
CA ALA A 185 -9.72 8.65 7.57
C ALA A 185 -8.97 7.54 8.34
N HIS A 186 -9.69 6.87 9.23
CA HIS A 186 -9.19 5.78 10.06
C HIS A 186 -9.95 4.49 9.77
N LEU A 187 -9.22 3.38 9.66
CA LEU A 187 -9.83 2.08 9.46
C LEU A 187 -10.42 1.57 10.76
N CYS A 188 -11.68 1.19 10.72
CA CYS A 188 -12.42 0.55 11.81
C CYS A 188 -12.77 -0.87 11.43
N VAL A 189 -12.74 -1.77 12.41
CA VAL A 189 -13.24 -3.13 12.27
C VAL A 189 -14.18 -3.49 13.43
N ARG A 190 -15.18 -4.33 13.15
CA ARG A 190 -16.01 -4.96 14.17
C ARG A 190 -15.73 -6.45 14.15
N LEU A 191 -15.41 -6.97 15.32
CA LEU A 191 -15.21 -8.39 15.54
C LEU A 191 -16.54 -9.12 15.73
N GLU A 192 -16.55 -10.44 15.54
CA GLU A 192 -17.74 -11.29 15.73
C GLU A 192 -18.25 -11.24 17.18
N ASN A 193 -17.37 -11.07 18.16
CA ASN A 193 -17.72 -10.90 19.58
C ASN A 193 -18.36 -9.53 19.90
N GLY A 194 -18.54 -8.65 18.91
CA GLY A 194 -19.13 -7.32 19.03
C GLY A 194 -18.15 -6.20 19.35
N GLU A 195 -16.89 -6.49 19.62
CA GLU A 195 -15.84 -5.48 19.85
C GLU A 195 -15.61 -4.64 18.59
N VAL A 196 -15.51 -3.32 18.76
CA VAL A 196 -15.13 -2.37 17.70
C VAL A 196 -13.72 -1.85 17.96
N ILE A 197 -12.82 -2.02 16.99
CA ILE A 197 -11.46 -1.53 17.06
C ILE A 197 -11.29 -0.42 16.02
N VAL A 198 -10.84 0.75 16.48
CA VAL A 198 -10.56 1.92 15.65
C VAL A 198 -9.05 2.09 15.52
N GLY A 199 -8.56 2.23 14.28
CA GLY A 199 -7.14 2.39 13.95
C GLY A 199 -6.45 1.07 13.62
N GLN A 200 -5.89 1.00 12.42
CA GLN A 200 -5.23 -0.16 11.85
C GLN A 200 -4.16 -0.77 12.78
N HIS A 201 -3.35 0.06 13.45
CA HIS A 201 -2.26 -0.38 14.32
C HIS A 201 -2.71 -1.26 15.49
N ARG A 202 -3.99 -1.20 15.87
CA ARG A 202 -4.55 -1.92 17.04
C ARG A 202 -4.98 -3.36 16.73
N PHE A 203 -5.11 -3.75 15.46
CA PHE A 203 -5.53 -5.10 15.10
C PHE A 203 -4.58 -5.84 14.14
N THR A 204 -3.53 -5.17 13.64
CA THR A 204 -2.56 -5.79 12.70
C THR A 204 -1.51 -6.67 13.39
N GLY A 205 -1.53 -6.78 14.72
CA GLY A 205 -0.57 -7.57 15.50
C GLY A 205 0.85 -7.03 15.56
N LYS A 206 1.12 -5.83 15.00
CA LYS A 206 2.47 -5.23 14.99
C LYS A 206 2.84 -4.55 16.32
N THR A 207 1.87 -4.03 17.04
CA THR A 207 2.07 -3.24 18.28
C THR A 207 1.08 -3.60 19.38
N ALA A 208 0.04 -4.38 19.11
CA ALA A 208 -1.02 -4.75 20.04
C ALA A 208 -1.16 -6.27 20.17
N THR A 209 -1.91 -6.71 21.15
CA THR A 209 -2.40 -8.09 21.25
C THR A 209 -3.14 -8.45 19.98
N SER A 210 -2.85 -9.64 19.43
CA SER A 210 -3.58 -10.19 18.29
C SER A 210 -5.08 -10.22 18.58
N ILE A 211 -5.91 -10.01 17.56
CA ILE A 211 -7.36 -10.17 17.68
C ILE A 211 -7.68 -11.60 18.12
N THR A 212 -8.72 -11.75 18.93
CA THR A 212 -9.15 -13.04 19.51
C THR A 212 -10.48 -13.53 18.94
N SER A 213 -11.05 -12.79 18.00
CA SER A 213 -12.30 -13.09 17.31
C SER A 213 -12.20 -12.63 15.85
N PRO A 214 -12.85 -13.32 14.90
CA PRO A 214 -12.82 -12.94 13.49
C PRO A 214 -13.35 -11.52 13.25
N ILE A 215 -12.76 -10.82 12.28
CA ILE A 215 -13.31 -9.54 11.79
C ILE A 215 -14.58 -9.85 11.04
N LEU A 216 -15.70 -9.26 11.45
CA LEU A 216 -17.02 -9.41 10.83
C LEU A 216 -17.33 -8.29 9.83
N ASP A 217 -16.89 -7.06 10.12
CA ASP A 217 -17.20 -5.88 9.32
C ASP A 217 -16.08 -4.84 9.38
N MET A 218 -16.05 -3.93 8.39
CA MET A 218 -15.05 -2.87 8.33
C MET A 218 -15.61 -1.62 7.66
N TRP A 219 -15.13 -0.44 8.07
CA TRP A 219 -15.51 0.86 7.51
C TRP A 219 -14.42 1.91 7.78
N LEU A 220 -14.60 3.10 7.24
CA LEU A 220 -13.76 4.26 7.50
C LEU A 220 -14.45 5.21 8.48
N SER A 221 -13.70 5.79 9.42
CA SER A 221 -14.14 6.83 10.35
C SER A 221 -13.29 8.09 10.20
N ALA A 222 -13.85 9.24 10.53
CA ALA A 222 -13.10 10.51 10.55
C ALA A 222 -12.25 10.69 11.82
N SER A 223 -12.52 9.91 12.89
CA SER A 223 -11.87 10.05 14.19
C SER A 223 -11.37 8.70 14.71
N LEU A 224 -10.32 8.72 15.53
CA LEU A 224 -9.88 7.56 16.32
C LEU A 224 -10.75 7.32 17.56
N ASP A 225 -11.45 8.34 18.02
CA ASP A 225 -12.25 8.29 19.26
C ASP A 225 -13.70 7.90 18.98
N GLU A 226 -14.17 8.15 17.74
CA GLU A 226 -15.55 7.95 17.36
C GLU A 226 -15.66 7.08 16.10
N PRO A 227 -16.15 5.83 16.19
CA PRO A 227 -16.15 4.88 15.08
C PRO A 227 -17.28 5.11 14.07
N SER A 228 -17.86 6.31 14.00
CA SER A 228 -18.95 6.61 13.06
C SER A 228 -18.51 6.51 11.61
N PRO A 229 -19.23 5.78 10.74
CA PRO A 229 -18.87 5.62 9.35
C PRO A 229 -18.85 6.94 8.59
N VAL A 230 -17.80 7.13 7.75
CA VAL A 230 -17.69 8.28 6.85
C VAL A 230 -17.53 7.83 5.41
N SER A 231 -18.03 8.66 4.49
CA SER A 231 -17.89 8.45 3.04
C SER A 231 -16.63 9.16 2.56
N VAL A 232 -15.70 8.40 1.98
CA VAL A 232 -14.45 8.90 1.43
C VAL A 232 -14.44 8.62 -0.08
N PRO A 233 -14.65 9.61 -0.95
CA PRO A 233 -14.65 9.41 -2.40
C PRO A 233 -13.22 9.26 -2.95
N ILE A 234 -13.09 8.50 -4.05
CA ILE A 234 -11.85 8.45 -4.82
C ILE A 234 -11.78 9.59 -5.83
N GLN A 235 -10.54 9.92 -6.25
CA GLN A 235 -10.33 10.89 -7.33
C GLN A 235 -10.78 10.31 -8.69
N PRO A 236 -11.35 11.13 -9.60
CA PRO A 236 -11.79 10.68 -10.93
C PRO A 236 -10.69 9.98 -11.73
N ARG A 237 -9.44 10.43 -11.57
CA ARG A 237 -8.28 9.84 -12.25
C ARG A 237 -8.04 8.41 -11.79
N LEU A 238 -8.15 8.11 -10.48
CA LEU A 238 -8.01 6.75 -9.97
C LEU A 238 -9.12 5.85 -10.54
N ALA A 239 -10.36 6.31 -10.56
CA ALA A 239 -11.47 5.57 -11.16
C ALA A 239 -11.20 5.24 -12.63
N HIS A 240 -10.66 6.20 -13.41
CA HIS A 240 -10.29 5.96 -14.81
C HIS A 240 -9.17 4.90 -14.93
N VAL A 241 -8.14 4.97 -14.10
CA VAL A 241 -7.02 4.01 -14.13
C VAL A 241 -7.49 2.59 -13.77
N ILE A 242 -8.40 2.45 -12.81
CA ILE A 242 -9.01 1.14 -12.48
C ILE A 242 -9.78 0.59 -13.68
N ARG A 243 -10.63 1.39 -14.33
CA ARG A 243 -11.45 0.95 -15.48
C ARG A 243 -10.61 0.51 -16.68
N THR A 244 -9.44 1.11 -16.86
CA THR A 244 -8.56 0.89 -18.02
C THR A 244 -7.41 -0.07 -17.74
N ALA A 245 -7.42 -0.78 -16.62
CA ALA A 245 -6.46 -1.83 -16.32
C ALA A 245 -6.65 -3.04 -17.26
N ASP A 246 -5.55 -3.76 -17.55
CA ASP A 246 -5.57 -5.01 -18.28
C ASP A 246 -5.70 -6.23 -17.36
N LEU A 247 -5.36 -6.05 -16.08
CA LEU A 247 -5.54 -7.01 -15.00
C LEU A 247 -5.69 -6.25 -13.68
N ILE A 248 -6.67 -6.60 -12.86
CA ILE A 248 -6.79 -6.16 -11.47
C ILE A 248 -6.37 -7.32 -10.56
N CYS A 249 -5.43 -7.06 -9.67
CA CYS A 249 -4.90 -8.04 -8.73
C CYS A 249 -5.16 -7.59 -7.28
N TYR A 250 -5.78 -8.48 -6.50
CA TYR A 250 -5.86 -8.42 -5.04
C TYR A 250 -4.73 -9.33 -4.51
N PRO A 251 -3.55 -8.78 -4.22
CA PRO A 251 -2.36 -9.57 -3.97
C PRO A 251 -2.26 -10.04 -2.52
N VAL A 252 -1.20 -10.79 -2.22
CA VAL A 252 -0.78 -11.08 -0.84
C VAL A 252 -0.48 -9.81 -0.06
N GLY A 253 -0.66 -9.87 1.24
CA GLY A 253 -0.48 -8.77 2.20
C GLY A 253 -1.50 -8.88 3.31
N SER A 254 -1.47 -7.97 4.28
CA SER A 254 -2.50 -7.89 5.31
C SER A 254 -3.87 -7.76 4.66
N PHE A 255 -4.73 -8.75 4.86
CA PHE A 255 -5.95 -8.88 4.05
C PHE A 255 -6.92 -7.70 4.24
N PHE A 256 -7.26 -7.38 5.48
CA PHE A 256 -8.21 -6.29 5.74
C PHE A 256 -7.54 -4.92 5.60
N SER A 257 -6.40 -4.72 6.24
CA SER A 257 -5.78 -3.39 6.31
C SER A 257 -5.07 -2.94 5.02
N SER A 258 -4.67 -3.88 4.16
CA SER A 258 -3.95 -3.53 2.91
C SER A 258 -4.77 -3.82 1.66
N VAL A 259 -5.50 -4.94 1.58
CA VAL A 259 -6.28 -5.29 0.38
C VAL A 259 -7.69 -4.73 0.47
N MET A 260 -8.45 -5.15 1.49
CA MET A 260 -9.86 -4.77 1.64
C MET A 260 -10.06 -3.28 1.91
N ALA A 261 -9.16 -2.65 2.68
CA ALA A 261 -9.22 -1.21 2.96
C ALA A 261 -9.19 -0.35 1.68
N ASN A 262 -8.56 -0.83 0.59
CA ASN A 262 -8.60 -0.17 -0.71
C ASN A 262 -9.99 -0.22 -1.38
N LEU A 263 -10.88 -1.12 -0.99
CA LEU A 263 -12.23 -1.24 -1.56
C LEU A 263 -13.28 -0.40 -0.83
N LEU A 264 -12.94 0.16 0.35
CA LEU A 264 -13.86 0.97 1.15
C LEU A 264 -14.16 2.35 0.57
N PRO A 265 -13.19 3.08 -0.06
CA PRO A 265 -13.48 4.39 -0.63
C PRO A 265 -14.52 4.32 -1.74
N VAL A 266 -15.47 5.26 -1.67
CA VAL A 266 -16.60 5.33 -2.61
C VAL A 266 -16.11 5.56 -4.02
N GLY A 267 -16.54 4.69 -4.93
CA GLY A 267 -16.17 4.70 -6.35
C GLY A 267 -15.17 3.60 -6.74
N VAL A 268 -14.43 2.99 -5.81
CA VAL A 268 -13.50 1.90 -6.15
C VAL A 268 -14.28 0.69 -6.65
N SER A 269 -15.23 0.17 -5.88
CA SER A 269 -16.04 -1.00 -6.26
C SER A 269 -16.77 -0.81 -7.59
N CYS A 270 -17.32 0.39 -7.82
CA CYS A 270 -17.95 0.75 -9.09
C CYS A 270 -16.94 0.68 -10.25
N ALA A 271 -15.78 1.32 -10.10
CA ALA A 271 -14.74 1.31 -11.13
C ALA A 271 -14.20 -0.11 -11.42
N VAL A 272 -14.08 -0.96 -10.39
CA VAL A 272 -13.70 -2.37 -10.55
C VAL A 272 -14.75 -3.15 -11.34
N ARG A 273 -16.03 -2.97 -11.04
CA ARG A 273 -17.12 -3.63 -11.77
C ARG A 273 -17.20 -3.20 -13.23
N GLU A 274 -16.93 -1.93 -13.51
CA GLU A 274 -16.91 -1.38 -14.87
C GLU A 274 -15.67 -1.77 -15.67
N ALA A 275 -14.58 -2.21 -15.02
CA ALA A 275 -13.39 -2.68 -15.70
C ALA A 275 -13.67 -3.99 -16.46
N ALA A 276 -13.37 -4.01 -17.76
CA ALA A 276 -13.57 -5.20 -18.60
C ALA A 276 -12.51 -6.29 -18.41
N CYS A 277 -11.40 -5.96 -17.70
CA CYS A 277 -10.29 -6.88 -17.50
C CYS A 277 -10.59 -8.00 -16.49
N PRO A 278 -9.83 -9.11 -16.52
CA PRO A 278 -9.84 -10.10 -15.44
C PRO A 278 -9.46 -9.53 -14.09
N LYS A 279 -10.01 -10.11 -13.02
CA LYS A 279 -9.70 -9.79 -11.62
C LYS A 279 -9.22 -11.07 -10.95
N VAL A 280 -8.04 -11.01 -10.34
CA VAL A 280 -7.39 -12.15 -9.68
C VAL A 280 -7.16 -11.86 -8.20
N PHE A 281 -7.49 -12.83 -7.35
CA PHE A 281 -7.14 -12.81 -5.93
C PHE A 281 -6.05 -13.85 -5.64
N ILE A 282 -5.07 -13.47 -4.83
CA ILE A 282 -3.95 -14.32 -4.40
C ILE A 282 -3.98 -14.38 -2.88
N PRO A 283 -4.50 -15.45 -2.27
CA PRO A 283 -4.56 -15.60 -0.82
C PRO A 283 -3.16 -15.70 -0.21
N ASN A 284 -3.02 -15.24 1.04
CA ASN A 284 -1.80 -15.41 1.81
C ASN A 284 -1.49 -16.89 2.08
N LEU A 285 -0.20 -17.27 2.00
CA LEU A 285 0.30 -18.58 2.42
C LEU A 285 0.76 -18.59 3.88
N GLY A 286 1.21 -17.44 4.35
CA GLY A 286 1.69 -17.25 5.70
C GLY A 286 0.58 -16.86 6.67
N THR A 287 0.94 -16.83 7.95
CA THR A 287 0.03 -16.37 9.01
C THR A 287 -0.18 -14.89 8.90
N ASP A 288 -1.40 -14.49 8.63
CA ASP A 288 -1.86 -13.11 8.71
C ASP A 288 -2.71 -12.96 9.98
N PRO A 289 -2.27 -12.17 10.97
CA PRO A 289 -3.02 -11.97 12.20
C PRO A 289 -4.44 -11.47 11.99
N GLU A 290 -4.68 -10.74 10.90
CA GLU A 290 -6.00 -10.21 10.54
C GLU A 290 -6.98 -11.31 10.09
N LEU A 291 -6.47 -12.48 9.69
CA LEU A 291 -7.27 -13.62 9.21
C LEU A 291 -7.60 -14.64 10.32
N PHE A 292 -7.55 -14.22 11.58
CA PHE A 292 -7.90 -15.12 12.70
C PHE A 292 -9.25 -15.81 12.50
N GLY A 293 -9.24 -17.14 12.46
CA GLY A 293 -10.45 -17.96 12.29
C GLY A 293 -11.06 -17.97 10.87
N LEU A 294 -10.47 -17.29 9.89
CA LEU A 294 -11.00 -17.18 8.54
C LEU A 294 -10.32 -18.14 7.56
N THR A 295 -11.14 -18.68 6.65
CA THR A 295 -10.72 -19.54 5.54
C THR A 295 -10.55 -18.75 4.24
N VAL A 296 -10.05 -19.40 3.17
CA VAL A 296 -10.04 -18.82 1.82
C VAL A 296 -11.47 -18.52 1.33
N GLN A 297 -12.45 -19.34 1.70
CA GLN A 297 -13.85 -19.08 1.37
C GLN A 297 -14.35 -17.78 1.98
N ASP A 298 -14.01 -17.53 3.23
CA ASP A 298 -14.39 -16.29 3.94
C ASP A 298 -13.72 -15.07 3.31
N GLN A 299 -12.44 -15.16 2.97
CA GLN A 299 -11.72 -14.08 2.28
C GLN A 299 -12.37 -13.72 0.94
N VAL A 300 -12.73 -14.72 0.13
CA VAL A 300 -13.46 -14.49 -1.14
C VAL A 300 -14.83 -13.90 -0.87
N ALA A 301 -15.56 -14.37 0.15
CA ALA A 301 -16.87 -13.81 0.51
C ALA A 301 -16.78 -12.32 0.91
N TYR A 302 -15.76 -11.93 1.68
CA TYR A 302 -15.49 -10.52 1.99
C TYR A 302 -15.19 -9.71 0.74
N LEU A 303 -14.31 -10.20 -0.13
CA LEU A 303 -13.95 -9.51 -1.37
C LEU A 303 -15.19 -9.30 -2.25
N LEU A 304 -16.07 -10.28 -2.37
CA LEU A 304 -17.31 -10.15 -3.13
C LEU A 304 -18.30 -9.20 -2.45
N ARG A 305 -18.42 -9.22 -1.13
CA ARG A 305 -19.28 -8.30 -0.37
C ARG A 305 -18.92 -6.85 -0.65
N PHE A 306 -17.64 -6.48 -0.57
CA PHE A 306 -17.17 -5.10 -0.76
C PHE A 306 -16.91 -4.74 -2.23
N GLY A 307 -16.45 -5.69 -3.04
CA GLY A 307 -16.11 -5.44 -4.44
C GLY A 307 -17.29 -5.57 -5.40
N ALA A 308 -18.16 -6.57 -5.21
CA ALA A 308 -19.31 -6.80 -6.08
C ALA A 308 -20.55 -5.99 -5.64
N ASP A 309 -20.70 -5.70 -4.34
CA ASP A 309 -21.78 -4.87 -3.80
C ASP A 309 -23.17 -5.32 -4.32
N GLY A 310 -23.46 -6.61 -4.16
CA GLY A 310 -24.69 -7.23 -4.63
C GLY A 310 -24.78 -7.56 -6.13
N CYS A 311 -23.80 -7.16 -6.92
CA CYS A 311 -23.70 -7.51 -8.34
C CYS A 311 -23.11 -8.93 -8.54
N PRO A 312 -23.18 -9.52 -9.76
CA PRO A 312 -22.59 -10.83 -10.04
C PRO A 312 -21.10 -10.90 -9.65
N ALA A 313 -20.69 -11.99 -9.04
CA ALA A 313 -19.34 -12.21 -8.54
C ALA A 313 -18.23 -11.94 -9.58
N GLY A 314 -18.47 -12.34 -10.84
CA GLY A 314 -17.53 -12.14 -11.96
C GLY A 314 -17.22 -10.68 -12.29
N GLN A 315 -17.99 -9.72 -11.78
CA GLN A 315 -17.68 -8.29 -11.93
C GLN A 315 -16.58 -7.83 -10.94
N ALA A 316 -16.39 -8.55 -9.83
CA ALA A 316 -15.39 -8.21 -8.83
C ALA A 316 -14.23 -9.22 -8.77
N LEU A 317 -14.45 -10.49 -9.13
CA LEU A 317 -13.46 -11.55 -9.08
C LEU A 317 -13.73 -12.61 -10.15
N ASN A 318 -12.70 -12.96 -10.93
CA ASN A 318 -12.78 -13.98 -11.98
C ASN A 318 -11.89 -15.20 -11.69
N TRP A 319 -10.77 -14.97 -10.96
CA TRP A 319 -9.76 -15.97 -10.74
C TRP A 319 -9.25 -15.97 -9.31
N LEU A 320 -9.02 -17.17 -8.79
CA LEU A 320 -8.21 -17.42 -7.60
C LEU A 320 -6.88 -18.04 -8.07
N LEU A 321 -5.76 -17.40 -7.76
CA LEU A 321 -4.42 -17.94 -8.01
C LEU A 321 -3.86 -18.51 -6.71
N VAL A 322 -3.55 -19.80 -6.71
CA VAL A 322 -3.09 -20.54 -5.53
C VAL A 322 -1.82 -21.32 -5.82
N ASP A 323 -1.02 -21.57 -4.78
CA ASP A 323 0.12 -22.49 -4.87
C ASP A 323 -0.37 -23.95 -5.10
N GLU A 324 0.44 -24.75 -5.74
CA GLU A 324 0.13 -26.17 -6.00
C GLU A 324 0.02 -26.98 -4.70
N ASP A 325 0.71 -26.58 -3.63
CA ASP A 325 0.58 -27.17 -2.29
C ASP A 325 -0.58 -26.51 -1.53
N GLU A 326 -1.77 -27.08 -1.72
CA GLU A 326 -3.01 -26.59 -1.10
C GLU A 326 -3.07 -26.77 0.42
N SER A 327 -2.21 -27.59 1.01
CA SER A 327 -2.15 -27.77 2.47
C SER A 327 -1.81 -26.49 3.23
N ARG A 328 -1.30 -25.48 2.52
CA ARG A 328 -0.94 -24.16 3.05
C ARG A 328 -2.14 -23.24 3.28
N TYR A 329 -3.32 -23.59 2.75
CA TYR A 329 -4.50 -22.74 2.86
C TYR A 329 -5.45 -23.24 3.93
N PRO A 330 -5.70 -22.47 5.00
CA PRO A 330 -6.65 -22.86 6.05
C PRO A 330 -8.03 -23.15 5.47
N GLY A 331 -8.60 -24.31 5.80
CA GLY A 331 -9.89 -24.76 5.30
C GLY A 331 -9.88 -25.28 3.86
N GLY A 332 -8.71 -25.31 3.20
CA GLY A 332 -8.56 -25.74 1.80
C GLY A 332 -9.16 -24.77 0.78
N ILE A 333 -9.19 -25.19 -0.49
CA ILE A 333 -9.75 -24.41 -1.59
C ILE A 333 -11.19 -24.85 -1.87
N PRO A 334 -12.20 -23.96 -1.78
CA PRO A 334 -13.62 -24.30 -1.90
C PRO A 334 -14.06 -24.42 -3.37
N TYR A 335 -13.52 -25.36 -4.14
CA TYR A 335 -13.70 -25.50 -5.59
C TYR A 335 -15.16 -25.48 -6.05
N GLN A 336 -16.02 -26.28 -5.41
CA GLN A 336 -17.42 -26.37 -5.82
C GLN A 336 -18.19 -25.06 -5.61
N TRP A 337 -17.86 -24.35 -4.52
CA TRP A 337 -18.48 -23.07 -4.22
C TRP A 337 -17.99 -21.98 -5.18
N LEU A 338 -16.69 -21.92 -5.48
CA LEU A 338 -16.11 -21.00 -6.47
C LEU A 338 -16.68 -21.24 -7.87
N ALA A 339 -16.81 -22.49 -8.29
CA ALA A 339 -17.38 -22.84 -9.58
C ALA A 339 -18.84 -22.37 -9.73
N ARG A 340 -19.66 -22.47 -8.66
CA ARG A 340 -21.04 -21.93 -8.64
C ARG A 340 -21.10 -20.42 -8.81
N LEU A 341 -20.05 -19.71 -8.38
CA LEU A 341 -19.91 -18.26 -8.54
C LEU A 341 -19.28 -17.86 -9.89
N GLY A 342 -18.88 -18.83 -10.72
CA GLY A 342 -18.15 -18.58 -11.96
C GLY A 342 -16.70 -18.16 -11.76
N ILE A 343 -16.13 -18.36 -10.57
CA ILE A 343 -14.74 -18.05 -10.24
C ILE A 343 -13.88 -19.27 -10.56
N ARG A 344 -12.87 -19.09 -11.40
CA ARG A 344 -11.92 -20.13 -11.78
C ARG A 344 -10.73 -20.18 -10.83
N VAL A 345 -10.18 -21.38 -10.61
CA VAL A 345 -8.97 -21.57 -9.80
C VAL A 345 -7.82 -21.91 -10.73
N ARG A 346 -6.73 -21.15 -10.62
CA ARG A 346 -5.46 -21.42 -11.29
C ARG A 346 -4.46 -21.86 -10.24
N LYS A 347 -3.94 -23.08 -10.40
CA LYS A 347 -2.83 -23.60 -9.59
C LYS A 347 -1.53 -23.36 -10.33
N ALA A 348 -0.52 -22.95 -9.59
CA ALA A 348 0.83 -22.77 -10.11
C ALA A 348 1.86 -23.01 -9.01
N HIS A 349 3.07 -23.35 -9.41
CA HIS A 349 4.20 -23.37 -8.50
C HIS A 349 4.60 -21.94 -8.14
N LEU A 350 4.26 -21.49 -6.93
CA LEU A 350 4.44 -20.11 -6.49
C LEU A 350 5.46 -19.96 -5.37
N VAL A 351 5.96 -21.05 -4.80
CA VAL A 351 6.84 -21.07 -3.64
C VAL A 351 8.13 -21.83 -3.95
N SER A 352 9.26 -21.13 -3.94
CA SER A 352 10.59 -21.74 -3.98
C SER A 352 11.09 -22.07 -2.58
N GLU A 353 10.92 -21.15 -1.62
CA GLU A 353 11.32 -21.31 -0.22
C GLU A 353 10.16 -20.90 0.72
N PRO A 354 9.52 -21.88 1.42
CA PRO A 354 8.43 -21.55 2.35
C PRO A 354 8.88 -20.60 3.47
N PRO A 355 8.01 -19.75 4.03
CA PRO A 355 6.55 -19.70 3.80
C PRO A 355 6.11 -18.65 2.76
N TYR A 356 7.03 -18.03 2.02
CA TYR A 356 6.72 -16.88 1.19
C TYR A 356 6.56 -17.25 -0.29
N LEU A 357 5.75 -16.47 -1.00
CA LEU A 357 5.68 -16.53 -2.45
C LEU A 357 6.99 -16.07 -3.08
N ASP A 358 7.44 -16.79 -4.10
CA ASP A 358 8.55 -16.38 -4.94
C ASP A 358 8.11 -15.27 -5.90
N ALA A 359 8.82 -14.16 -5.89
CA ALA A 359 8.47 -12.99 -6.68
C ALA A 359 8.56 -13.26 -8.20
N GLY A 360 9.57 -14.02 -8.64
CA GLY A 360 9.78 -14.35 -10.04
C GLY A 360 8.73 -15.32 -10.58
N LEU A 361 8.37 -16.33 -9.76
CA LEU A 361 7.31 -17.29 -10.08
C LEU A 361 5.97 -16.56 -10.21
N LEU A 362 5.63 -15.73 -9.24
CA LEU A 362 4.38 -14.97 -9.24
C LEU A 362 4.32 -13.97 -10.41
N CYS A 363 5.40 -13.24 -10.70
CA CYS A 363 5.45 -12.32 -11.84
C CYS A 363 5.22 -13.05 -13.18
N ARG A 364 5.75 -14.26 -13.36
CA ARG A 364 5.50 -15.06 -14.57
C ARG A 364 4.02 -15.40 -14.73
N GLU A 365 3.36 -15.78 -13.63
CA GLU A 365 1.91 -16.07 -13.66
C GLU A 365 1.10 -14.82 -13.97
N LEU A 366 1.41 -13.68 -13.34
CA LEU A 366 0.70 -12.43 -13.56
C LEU A 366 0.86 -11.91 -15.00
N LEU A 367 2.00 -12.13 -15.63
CA LEU A 367 2.30 -11.74 -17.02
C LEU A 367 1.81 -12.79 -18.04
N GLY A 368 1.52 -14.02 -17.62
CA GLY A 368 1.21 -15.17 -18.48
C GLY A 368 -0.17 -15.14 -19.18
N GLY A 369 -0.95 -14.09 -19.01
CA GLY A 369 -2.28 -13.92 -19.60
C GLY A 369 -3.41 -14.59 -18.81
N TRP A 370 -4.52 -13.87 -18.69
CA TRP A 370 -5.72 -14.23 -17.92
C TRP A 370 -6.95 -14.15 -18.84
N ARG A 371 -7.27 -15.27 -19.52
CA ARG A 371 -8.41 -15.37 -20.45
C ARG A 371 -9.47 -16.37 -19.99
#